data_d2563e92e0254434db40ba8be18ea3e4
#
_entry.id   d2563e92e0254434db40ba8be18ea3e4
#
_cell.length_a   1.000
_cell.length_b   1.000
_cell.length_c   1.000
_cell.angle_alpha   90.00
_cell.angle_beta   90.00
_cell.angle_gamma   90.00
#
_symmetry.space_group_name_H-M   'P 1'
#
loop_
_entity.id
_entity.type
_entity.pdbx_description
1 polymer ?
#
loop_
_entity_poly.entity_id
_entity_poly.type
_entity_poly.pdbx_seq_one_letter_code
_entity_poly.pdbx_strand_id
1 'polypeptide(L)'
;LRDSNGDFYFLEVNPRVQVEHTVTEMITGTDLVSLGIRVASGEEIRLKQNDININGHAIQVRLNAENPVTLAPSPGKLWECHWPGGPGVRIDTHAYTGYDMPSSFDSLLAKLIVWAPSRDESIAKLKAALSETKLLGVDTLIPLHQAILSEDDFRKRNITIHYLEEHKNLL
;
A
#
# COMPACT_ATOMS: atom_id res chain seq x y z
N LEU A 1 -4.04 1.44 -19.31
CA LEU A 1 -2.96 2.42 -19.37
C LEU A 1 -3.50 3.78 -19.80
N ARG A 2 -2.89 4.85 -19.30
CA ARG A 2 -3.17 6.22 -19.73
C ARG A 2 -1.88 6.82 -20.28
N ASP A 3 -1.94 7.42 -21.47
CA ASP A 3 -0.78 8.10 -22.08
C ASP A 3 -0.64 9.56 -21.61
N SER A 4 0.40 10.25 -22.12
CA SER A 4 0.68 11.65 -21.81
C SER A 4 -0.40 12.61 -22.30
N ASN A 5 -1.19 12.23 -23.33
CA ASN A 5 -2.28 13.02 -23.88
C ASN A 5 -3.57 12.85 -23.06
N GLY A 6 -3.61 11.87 -22.16
CA GLY A 6 -4.76 11.56 -21.35
C GLY A 6 -5.68 10.46 -21.92
N ASP A 7 -5.31 9.85 -23.03
CA ASP A 7 -6.05 8.78 -23.67
C ASP A 7 -5.90 7.45 -22.90
N PHE A 8 -6.98 6.67 -22.87
CA PHE A 8 -7.01 5.39 -22.16
C PHE A 8 -6.93 4.22 -23.12
N TYR A 9 -6.05 3.27 -22.80
CA TYR A 9 -5.85 2.03 -23.54
C TYR A 9 -6.19 0.84 -22.64
N PHE A 10 -7.04 -0.07 -23.15
CA PHE A 10 -7.34 -1.31 -22.46
C PHE A 10 -6.11 -2.22 -22.44
N LEU A 11 -5.81 -2.76 -21.27
CA LEU A 11 -4.75 -3.76 -21.09
C LEU A 11 -5.36 -5.08 -20.60
N GLU A 12 -5.93 -5.07 -19.39
CA GLU A 12 -6.53 -6.24 -18.76
C GLU A 12 -7.58 -5.83 -17.74
N VAL A 13 -8.40 -6.79 -17.31
CA VAL A 13 -9.28 -6.66 -16.15
C VAL A 13 -8.93 -7.73 -15.14
N ASN A 14 -8.72 -7.33 -13.88
CA ASN A 14 -8.57 -8.24 -12.75
C ASN A 14 -9.92 -8.41 -12.03
N PRO A 15 -10.72 -9.47 -12.34
CA PRO A 15 -12.08 -9.62 -11.81
C PRO A 15 -12.08 -10.19 -10.38
N ARG A 16 -11.36 -9.54 -9.49
CA ARG A 16 -11.19 -9.89 -8.06
C ARG A 16 -10.89 -8.64 -7.25
N VAL A 17 -11.02 -8.73 -5.93
CA VAL A 17 -10.48 -7.69 -5.04
C VAL A 17 -8.98 -7.59 -5.23
N GLN A 18 -8.45 -6.37 -5.30
CA GLN A 18 -7.02 -6.12 -5.45
C GLN A 18 -6.38 -5.75 -4.10
N VAL A 19 -5.07 -5.89 -4.00
CA VAL A 19 -4.33 -5.59 -2.76
C VAL A 19 -4.55 -4.14 -2.33
N GLU A 20 -4.62 -3.23 -3.29
CA GLU A 20 -4.78 -1.78 -3.10
C GLU A 20 -6.21 -1.31 -2.82
N HIS A 21 -7.22 -2.20 -2.70
CA HIS A 21 -8.61 -1.84 -2.37
C HIS A 21 -8.71 -0.94 -1.12
N THR A 22 -7.78 -1.09 -0.20
CA THR A 22 -7.76 -0.33 1.05
C THR A 22 -7.63 1.18 0.86
N VAL A 23 -6.98 1.65 -0.22
CA VAL A 23 -6.92 3.08 -0.57
C VAL A 23 -8.33 3.62 -0.84
N THR A 24 -9.11 2.89 -1.66
CA THR A 24 -10.50 3.23 -1.95
C THR A 24 -11.35 3.22 -0.69
N GLU A 25 -11.20 2.21 0.16
CA GLU A 25 -11.92 2.11 1.44
C GLU A 25 -11.64 3.31 2.34
N MET A 26 -10.38 3.71 2.46
CA MET A 26 -9.99 4.85 3.33
C MET A 26 -10.53 6.19 2.86
N ILE A 27 -10.67 6.42 1.55
CA ILE A 27 -11.16 7.69 1.02
C ILE A 27 -12.68 7.73 0.81
N THR A 28 -13.36 6.58 0.76
CA THR A 28 -14.82 6.51 0.54
C THR A 28 -15.60 6.10 1.76
N GLY A 29 -14.93 5.50 2.77
CA GLY A 29 -15.61 4.90 3.94
C GLY A 29 -16.39 3.63 3.61
N THR A 30 -16.17 3.02 2.45
CA THR A 30 -16.89 1.82 1.99
C THR A 30 -16.03 0.57 2.24
N ASP A 31 -16.54 -0.42 2.98
CA ASP A 31 -15.92 -1.74 3.13
C ASP A 31 -16.20 -2.59 1.88
N LEU A 32 -15.21 -2.63 0.96
CA LEU A 32 -15.33 -3.33 -0.32
C LEU A 32 -15.35 -4.86 -0.16
N VAL A 33 -14.65 -5.38 0.84
CA VAL A 33 -14.61 -6.84 1.10
C VAL A 33 -15.96 -7.30 1.63
N SER A 34 -16.49 -6.62 2.64
CA SER A 34 -17.82 -6.89 3.19
C SER A 34 -18.91 -6.77 2.10
N LEU A 35 -18.85 -5.70 1.30
CA LEU A 35 -19.79 -5.50 0.19
C LEU A 35 -19.71 -6.65 -0.82
N GLY A 36 -18.49 -7.07 -1.20
CA GLY A 36 -18.29 -8.20 -2.11
C GLY A 36 -18.87 -9.52 -1.58
N ILE A 37 -18.70 -9.81 -0.28
CA ILE A 37 -19.26 -10.99 0.38
C ILE A 37 -20.81 -10.93 0.36
N ARG A 38 -21.39 -9.78 0.69
CA ARG A 38 -22.85 -9.59 0.68
C ARG A 38 -23.45 -9.79 -0.71
N VAL A 39 -22.81 -9.23 -1.75
CA VAL A 39 -23.21 -9.44 -3.15
C VAL A 39 -23.10 -10.91 -3.54
N ALA A 40 -22.02 -11.57 -3.19
CA ALA A 40 -21.83 -13.00 -3.45
C ALA A 40 -22.88 -13.88 -2.74
N SER A 41 -23.41 -13.43 -1.60
CA SER A 41 -24.51 -14.10 -0.90
C SER A 41 -25.91 -13.79 -1.47
N GLY A 42 -25.99 -13.00 -2.53
CA GLY A 42 -27.25 -12.67 -3.24
C GLY A 42 -27.91 -11.36 -2.80
N GLU A 43 -27.22 -10.54 -1.99
CA GLU A 43 -27.76 -9.23 -1.63
C GLU A 43 -27.64 -8.25 -2.82
N GLU A 44 -28.67 -7.45 -3.02
CA GLU A 44 -28.66 -6.37 -4.01
C GLU A 44 -27.78 -5.21 -3.53
N ILE A 45 -26.92 -4.69 -4.41
CA ILE A 45 -26.17 -3.46 -4.15
C ILE A 45 -27.13 -2.28 -4.18
N ARG A 46 -27.39 -1.66 -3.03
CA ARG A 46 -28.21 -0.45 -2.91
C ARG A 46 -27.42 0.84 -3.06
N LEU A 47 -26.08 0.75 -2.98
CA LEU A 47 -25.17 1.87 -3.11
C LEU A 47 -25.17 2.38 -4.56
N LYS A 48 -25.40 3.66 -4.74
CA LYS A 48 -25.33 4.34 -6.03
C LYS A 48 -24.05 5.15 -6.14
N GLN A 49 -23.63 5.46 -7.37
CA GLN A 49 -22.41 6.25 -7.60
C GLN A 49 -22.44 7.61 -6.88
N ASN A 50 -23.60 8.24 -6.80
CA ASN A 50 -23.76 9.55 -6.13
C ASN A 50 -23.70 9.48 -4.59
N ASP A 51 -23.76 8.29 -4.01
CA ASP A 51 -23.61 8.08 -2.56
C ASP A 51 -22.13 8.03 -2.16
N ILE A 52 -21.22 7.89 -3.15
CA ILE A 52 -19.78 7.79 -2.93
C ILE A 52 -19.18 9.20 -2.90
N ASN A 53 -18.71 9.59 -1.73
CA ASN A 53 -17.99 10.84 -1.54
C ASN A 53 -16.51 10.53 -1.27
N ILE A 54 -15.63 11.11 -2.09
CA ILE A 54 -14.17 11.01 -1.89
C ILE A 54 -13.77 12.05 -0.85
N ASN A 55 -13.19 11.58 0.25
CA ASN A 55 -12.71 12.42 1.35
C ASN A 55 -11.21 12.23 1.56
N GLY A 56 -10.46 13.33 1.47
CA GLY A 56 -9.03 13.35 1.71
C GLY A 56 -8.20 12.57 0.69
N HIS A 57 -7.08 12.09 1.13
CA HIS A 57 -6.09 11.35 0.32
C HIS A 57 -5.54 10.17 1.12
N ALA A 58 -5.40 9.01 0.48
CA ALA A 58 -4.79 7.84 1.09
C ALA A 58 -3.60 7.34 0.27
N ILE A 59 -2.61 6.80 0.96
CA ILE A 59 -1.45 6.14 0.36
C ILE A 59 -1.29 4.79 1.03
N GLN A 60 -1.08 3.74 0.23
CA GLN A 60 -0.75 2.40 0.69
C GLN A 60 0.66 2.03 0.27
N VAL A 61 1.40 1.39 1.15
CA VAL A 61 2.63 0.66 0.83
C VAL A 61 2.50 -0.80 1.22
N ARG A 62 3.14 -1.67 0.45
CA ARG A 62 3.30 -3.09 0.78
C ARG A 62 4.60 -3.26 1.54
N LEU A 63 4.54 -3.76 2.76
CA LEU A 63 5.71 -4.10 3.55
C LEU A 63 6.07 -5.56 3.26
N ASN A 64 6.95 -5.75 2.29
CA ASN A 64 7.42 -7.05 1.88
C ASN A 64 8.72 -7.40 2.61
N ALA A 65 8.90 -8.70 2.91
CA ALA A 65 10.16 -9.28 3.38
C ALA A 65 11.11 -9.47 2.18
N GLU A 66 11.72 -8.38 1.75
CA GLU A 66 12.58 -8.29 0.58
C GLU A 66 13.76 -7.35 0.85
N ASN A 67 14.90 -7.66 0.26
CA ASN A 67 16.05 -6.76 0.31
C ASN A 67 15.72 -5.47 -0.48
N PRO A 68 15.86 -4.28 0.12
CA PRO A 68 15.40 -3.05 -0.51
C PRO A 68 16.19 -2.61 -1.75
N VAL A 69 17.40 -3.16 -1.95
CA VAL A 69 18.26 -2.85 -3.11
C VAL A 69 18.07 -3.86 -4.23
N THR A 70 18.11 -5.16 -3.90
CA THR A 70 18.07 -6.24 -4.90
C THR A 70 16.66 -6.73 -5.20
N LEU A 71 15.68 -6.37 -4.36
CA LEU A 71 14.29 -6.86 -4.36
C LEU A 71 14.19 -8.38 -4.20
N ALA A 72 15.27 -9.03 -3.77
CA ALA A 72 15.27 -10.46 -3.51
C ALA A 72 14.48 -10.78 -2.24
N PRO A 73 13.69 -11.87 -2.21
CA PRO A 73 12.99 -12.30 -1.00
C PRO A 73 13.94 -12.52 0.17
N SER A 74 13.51 -12.11 1.36
CA SER A 74 14.24 -12.27 2.63
C SER A 74 13.39 -13.07 3.63
N PRO A 75 13.26 -14.40 3.44
CA PRO A 75 12.55 -15.24 4.39
C PRO A 75 13.29 -15.31 5.71
N GLY A 76 12.57 -15.54 6.80
CA GLY A 76 13.17 -15.64 8.12
C GLY A 76 12.20 -15.34 9.26
N LYS A 77 12.70 -15.35 10.48
CA LYS A 77 11.90 -15.13 11.66
C LYS A 77 11.90 -13.66 12.08
N LEU A 78 10.70 -13.11 12.25
CA LEU A 78 10.53 -11.78 12.84
C LEU A 78 10.78 -11.84 14.36
N TRP A 79 11.86 -11.25 14.80
CA TRP A 79 12.21 -11.20 16.24
C TRP A 79 11.47 -10.09 16.97
N GLU A 80 11.25 -8.98 16.28
CA GLU A 80 10.46 -7.85 16.76
C GLU A 80 9.51 -7.39 15.64
N CYS A 81 8.26 -7.17 16.01
CA CYS A 81 7.23 -6.67 15.14
C CYS A 81 6.46 -5.59 15.88
N HIS A 82 6.70 -4.32 15.51
CA HIS A 82 6.00 -3.18 16.05
C HIS A 82 5.32 -2.41 14.92
N TRP A 83 4.03 -2.17 15.08
CA TRP A 83 3.21 -1.49 14.10
C TRP A 83 2.89 -0.06 14.54
N PRO A 84 2.90 0.92 13.63
CA PRO A 84 2.52 2.29 13.93
C PRO A 84 1.03 2.38 14.21
N GLY A 85 0.62 3.45 14.89
CA GLY A 85 -0.77 3.69 15.24
C GLY A 85 -1.18 5.15 15.08
N GLY A 86 -2.42 5.43 15.48
CA GLY A 86 -2.99 6.77 15.50
C GLY A 86 -4.03 7.05 14.42
N PRO A 87 -4.65 8.26 14.46
CA PRO A 87 -5.72 8.62 13.54
C PRO A 87 -5.29 8.59 12.07
N GLY A 88 -6.04 7.85 11.24
CA GLY A 88 -5.75 7.73 9.81
C GLY A 88 -4.57 6.81 9.48
N VAL A 89 -4.17 5.93 10.40
CA VAL A 89 -3.23 4.83 10.15
C VAL A 89 -3.98 3.50 10.24
N ARG A 90 -3.82 2.66 9.21
CA ARG A 90 -4.40 1.32 9.14
C ARG A 90 -3.32 0.31 8.77
N ILE A 91 -3.30 -0.80 9.47
CA ILE A 91 -2.42 -1.94 9.20
C ILE A 91 -3.29 -3.17 8.91
N ASP A 92 -3.12 -3.75 7.72
CA ASP A 92 -3.66 -5.07 7.40
C ASP A 92 -2.48 -6.05 7.38
N THR A 93 -2.40 -6.93 8.36
CA THR A 93 -1.25 -7.85 8.53
C THR A 93 -1.66 -9.19 9.11
N HIS A 94 -0.87 -10.20 8.83
CA HIS A 94 -0.86 -11.49 9.49
C HIS A 94 0.43 -11.70 10.32
N ALA A 95 1.40 -10.76 10.21
CA ALA A 95 2.70 -10.89 10.85
C ALA A 95 2.66 -10.40 12.31
N TYR A 96 3.42 -11.09 13.17
CA TYR A 96 3.57 -10.83 14.61
C TYR A 96 4.98 -11.18 15.06
N THR A 97 5.37 -10.75 16.25
CA THR A 97 6.66 -11.13 16.84
C THR A 97 6.75 -12.64 16.99
N GLY A 98 7.78 -13.24 16.40
CA GLY A 98 7.98 -14.69 16.36
C GLY A 98 7.44 -15.37 15.09
N TYR A 99 6.80 -14.63 14.18
CA TYR A 99 6.34 -15.17 12.89
C TYR A 99 7.52 -15.61 12.02
N ASP A 100 7.43 -16.82 11.47
CA ASP A 100 8.39 -17.34 10.50
C ASP A 100 7.87 -17.08 9.10
N MET A 101 8.54 -16.17 8.36
CA MET A 101 8.20 -15.87 6.98
C MET A 101 8.66 -17.01 6.07
N PRO A 102 7.72 -17.75 5.45
CA PRO A 102 8.08 -18.90 4.62
C PRO A 102 8.63 -18.46 3.26
N SER A 103 9.58 -19.22 2.72
CA SER A 103 10.17 -18.97 1.41
C SER A 103 9.28 -19.42 0.23
N SER A 104 8.21 -20.17 0.49
CA SER A 104 7.34 -20.77 -0.53
C SER A 104 6.11 -19.95 -0.89
N PHE A 105 5.89 -18.82 -0.23
CA PHE A 105 4.77 -17.90 -0.48
C PHE A 105 5.27 -16.51 -0.84
N ASP A 106 4.31 -15.61 -1.17
CA ASP A 106 4.58 -14.21 -1.38
C ASP A 106 5.24 -13.56 -0.15
N SER A 107 6.14 -12.62 -0.39
CA SER A 107 6.93 -11.93 0.65
C SER A 107 6.14 -10.89 1.46
N LEU A 108 4.87 -10.66 1.16
CA LEU A 108 4.04 -9.64 1.80
C LEU A 108 3.83 -9.94 3.28
N LEU A 109 4.29 -9.04 4.17
CA LEU A 109 4.06 -9.09 5.61
C LEU A 109 2.85 -8.26 6.04
N ALA A 110 2.69 -7.09 5.45
CA ALA A 110 1.62 -6.16 5.78
C ALA A 110 1.33 -5.17 4.66
N LYS A 111 0.14 -4.60 4.71
CA LYS A 111 -0.17 -3.33 4.05
C LYS A 111 -0.22 -2.25 5.12
N LEU A 112 0.54 -1.19 4.93
CA LEU A 112 0.44 0.03 5.73
C LEU A 112 -0.29 1.07 4.89
N ILE A 113 -1.42 1.54 5.37
CA ILE A 113 -2.25 2.53 4.71
C ILE A 113 -2.38 3.75 5.61
N VAL A 114 -2.19 4.93 5.04
CA VAL A 114 -2.42 6.19 5.74
C VAL A 114 -3.46 7.02 5.01
N TRP A 115 -4.21 7.79 5.79
CA TRP A 115 -5.16 8.78 5.31
C TRP A 115 -4.89 10.15 5.94
N ALA A 116 -5.03 11.21 5.16
CA ALA A 116 -5.02 12.59 5.63
C ALA A 116 -5.88 13.48 4.72
N PRO A 117 -6.21 14.73 5.12
CA PRO A 117 -6.99 15.65 4.30
C PRO A 117 -6.35 15.96 2.94
N SER A 118 -5.02 15.98 2.86
CA SER A 118 -4.27 16.27 1.63
C SER A 118 -3.21 15.21 1.32
N ARG A 119 -2.70 15.22 0.07
CA ARG A 119 -1.60 14.35 -0.36
C ARG A 119 -0.32 14.61 0.43
N ASP A 120 0.05 15.87 0.64
CA ASP A 120 1.29 16.21 1.34
C ASP A 120 1.24 15.76 2.80
N GLU A 121 0.10 15.92 3.45
CA GLU A 121 -0.11 15.39 4.81
C GLU A 121 -0.10 13.87 4.85
N SER A 122 -0.64 13.19 3.82
CA SER A 122 -0.57 11.72 3.70
C SER A 122 0.87 11.26 3.53
N ILE A 123 1.68 11.94 2.74
CA ILE A 123 3.12 11.66 2.58
C ILE A 123 3.85 11.83 3.92
N ALA A 124 3.63 12.94 4.61
CA ALA A 124 4.25 13.21 5.91
C ALA A 124 3.84 12.14 6.94
N LYS A 125 2.56 11.78 7.00
CA LYS A 125 2.04 10.73 7.88
C LYS A 125 2.63 9.36 7.56
N LEU A 126 2.76 9.00 6.29
CA LEU A 126 3.35 7.72 5.88
C LEU A 126 4.84 7.66 6.25
N LYS A 127 5.59 8.75 6.07
CA LYS A 127 7.00 8.82 6.52
C LYS A 127 7.13 8.59 8.03
N ALA A 128 6.27 9.23 8.82
CA ALA A 128 6.25 9.02 10.28
C ALA A 128 5.88 7.58 10.64
N ALA A 129 4.84 7.03 10.04
CA ALA A 129 4.41 5.65 10.27
C ALA A 129 5.48 4.62 9.89
N LEU A 130 6.17 4.81 8.76
CA LEU A 130 7.30 3.95 8.36
C LEU A 130 8.48 4.05 9.34
N SER A 131 8.75 5.24 9.87
CA SER A 131 9.82 5.43 10.87
C SER A 131 9.51 4.78 12.21
N GLU A 132 8.24 4.67 12.56
CA GLU A 132 7.76 4.01 13.78
C GLU A 132 7.72 2.47 13.61
N THR A 133 7.52 1.98 12.37
CA THR A 133 7.44 0.55 12.09
C THR A 133 8.76 -0.15 12.36
N LYS A 134 8.73 -1.24 13.15
CA LYS A 134 9.91 -2.10 13.36
C LYS A 134 9.57 -3.54 12.99
N LEU A 135 10.32 -4.05 12.02
CA LEU A 135 10.26 -5.43 11.57
C LEU A 135 11.70 -5.95 11.54
N LEU A 136 12.12 -6.62 12.62
CA LEU A 136 13.50 -7.11 12.77
C LEU A 136 13.56 -8.62 12.55
N GLY A 137 14.61 -9.06 11.86
CA GLY A 137 14.89 -10.46 11.57
C GLY A 137 14.84 -10.80 10.08
N VAL A 138 14.27 -9.93 9.27
CA VAL A 138 14.24 -10.00 7.81
C VAL A 138 14.54 -8.64 7.20
N ASP A 139 15.05 -8.61 5.98
CA ASP A 139 15.10 -7.36 5.21
C ASP A 139 13.70 -6.95 4.79
N THR A 140 13.44 -5.66 4.69
CA THR A 140 12.14 -5.14 4.28
C THR A 140 12.28 -3.98 3.31
N LEU A 141 11.21 -3.69 2.55
CA LEU A 141 11.17 -2.55 1.63
C LEU A 141 10.97 -1.20 2.33
N ILE A 142 10.96 -1.13 3.66
CA ILE A 142 10.80 0.14 4.40
C ILE A 142 11.80 1.21 3.95
N PRO A 143 13.12 0.93 3.83
CA PRO A 143 14.08 1.93 3.37
C PRO A 143 13.77 2.46 1.96
N LEU A 144 13.38 1.58 1.04
CA LEU A 144 13.00 1.96 -0.33
C LEU A 144 11.76 2.88 -0.33
N HIS A 145 10.74 2.56 0.45
CA HIS A 145 9.57 3.43 0.57
C HIS A 145 9.90 4.80 1.15
N GLN A 146 10.78 4.87 2.17
CA GLN A 146 11.23 6.13 2.76
C GLN A 146 12.02 6.98 1.74
N ALA A 147 12.86 6.35 0.93
CA ALA A 147 13.59 7.01 -0.14
C ALA A 147 12.64 7.59 -1.19
N ILE A 148 11.71 6.78 -1.74
CA ILE A 148 10.69 7.21 -2.71
C ILE A 148 9.88 8.40 -2.18
N LEU A 149 9.40 8.33 -0.94
CA LEU A 149 8.62 9.41 -0.33
C LEU A 149 9.41 10.72 -0.14
N SER A 150 10.74 10.64 -0.21
CA SER A 150 11.62 11.81 -0.08
C SER A 150 11.91 12.47 -1.42
N GLU A 151 11.67 11.78 -2.53
CA GLU A 151 11.90 12.28 -3.87
C GLU A 151 10.88 13.35 -4.27
N ASP A 152 11.39 14.41 -4.88
CA ASP A 152 10.59 15.52 -5.38
C ASP A 152 9.63 15.08 -6.49
N ASP A 153 10.08 14.19 -7.38
CA ASP A 153 9.26 13.69 -8.49
C ASP A 153 8.05 12.90 -7.98
N PHE A 154 8.22 12.07 -6.94
CA PHE A 154 7.09 11.41 -6.30
C PHE A 154 6.11 12.42 -5.69
N ARG A 155 6.62 13.45 -5.00
CA ARG A 155 5.79 14.51 -4.40
C ARG A 155 5.04 15.32 -5.45
N LYS A 156 5.70 15.65 -6.57
CA LYS A 156 5.12 16.40 -7.69
C LYS A 156 4.26 15.55 -8.63
N ARG A 157 4.16 14.23 -8.40
CA ARG A 157 3.44 13.26 -9.25
C ARG A 157 4.05 13.03 -10.63
N ASN A 158 5.34 13.32 -10.79
CA ASN A 158 6.11 13.05 -12.01
C ASN A 158 6.57 11.58 -12.00
N ILE A 159 5.63 10.65 -11.97
CA ILE A 159 5.90 9.22 -11.89
C ILE A 159 5.43 8.53 -13.17
N THR A 160 6.30 7.67 -13.70
CA THR A 160 6.05 6.83 -14.87
C THR A 160 6.09 5.35 -14.45
N ILE A 161 5.74 4.45 -15.38
CA ILE A 161 5.92 3.01 -15.17
C ILE A 161 7.40 2.60 -15.05
N HIS A 162 8.33 3.46 -15.46
CA HIS A 162 9.78 3.28 -15.40
C HIS A 162 10.44 3.98 -14.21
N TYR A 163 9.64 4.55 -13.30
CA TYR A 163 10.14 5.40 -12.21
C TYR A 163 11.31 4.77 -11.43
N LEU A 164 11.23 3.50 -11.02
CA LEU A 164 12.30 2.83 -10.28
C LEU A 164 13.52 2.54 -11.16
N GLU A 165 13.35 2.33 -12.45
CA GLU A 165 14.45 2.14 -13.39
C GLU A 165 15.23 3.43 -13.62
N GLU A 166 14.53 4.57 -13.62
CA GLU A 166 15.09 5.91 -13.78
C GLU A 166 15.80 6.41 -12.51
N HIS A 167 15.38 5.91 -11.34
CA HIS A 167 15.87 6.30 -10.01
C HIS A 167 16.65 5.16 -9.32
N LYS A 168 17.55 4.48 -10.03
CA LYS A 168 18.32 3.32 -9.52
C LYS A 168 19.20 3.60 -8.28
N ASN A 169 19.49 4.86 -7.98
CA ASN A 169 20.36 5.29 -6.89
C ASN A 169 19.59 5.80 -5.67
N LEU A 170 18.35 5.35 -5.48
CA LEU A 170 17.51 5.77 -4.35
C LEU A 170 18.04 5.28 -2.98
N LEU A 171 18.82 4.17 -2.99
CA LEU A 171 19.40 3.54 -1.78
C LEU A 171 20.90 3.42 -1.90
#